data_7bd2c5125f6077d6c85a3f3f149267f1
#
_entry.id   7bd2c5125f6077d6c85a3f3f149267f1
#
_cell.length_a   1.000
_cell.length_b   1.000
_cell.length_c   1.000
_cell.angle_alpha   90.00
_cell.angle_beta   90.00
_cell.angle_gamma   90.00
#
_symmetry.space_group_name_H-M   'P 1'
#
loop_
_entity.id
_entity.type
_entity.pdbx_description
1 polymer ?
#
loop_
_entity_poly.entity_id
_entity_poly.type
_entity_poly.pdbx_seq_one_letter_code
_entity_poly.pdbx_strand_id
1 'polypeptide(L)'
;MANFFGGFIKRIEKPQDTHPPSVVQDFSQCENEYVTYCIEQEKTISKLESGLHTNDDPGEIAKKALAAACTFYEADWAGVIEIDLELNIWATGWWYNIDPTVKELEKLQEFENLMVMPSIVDAIKKQKPIIFSDVEEINKTSPKEYQVYKRLEVHSVMAVPFGPKPMGFLVVRNLKKYNYRTSTLNILAYVLHRAIAQKNTMERVRMALTPDEIKTDNDVIINFFGGMEITTSAGVWKDQDFNSPKSSRAVAYIMLNRKTAHSALAIADALYPEDGS
;
A
#
# COMPACT_ATOMS: atom_id res chain seq x y z
N MET A 1 -1.88 14.69 74.64
CA MET A 1 -1.53 13.88 73.46
C MET A 1 -1.05 14.84 72.38
N ALA A 2 0.18 14.70 72.00
CA ALA A 2 1.00 15.73 71.45
C ALA A 2 0.83 15.93 69.94
N ASN A 3 0.81 17.18 69.53
CA ASN A 3 0.93 17.68 68.17
C ASN A 3 2.33 17.34 67.60
N PHE A 4 2.32 16.73 66.42
CA PHE A 4 3.50 16.54 65.61
C PHE A 4 3.21 16.98 64.18
N PHE A 5 3.28 18.28 63.91
CA PHE A 5 3.45 18.81 62.54
C PHE A 5 4.03 20.24 62.67
N GLY A 6 5.33 20.28 62.77
CA GLY A 6 6.05 21.54 62.78
C GLY A 6 7.32 21.37 61.99
N GLY A 7 7.41 22.10 60.87
CA GLY A 7 8.68 22.52 60.34
C GLY A 7 9.28 21.67 59.20
N PHE A 8 9.18 22.21 57.99
CA PHE A 8 10.32 22.38 57.08
C PHE A 8 9.85 23.12 55.81
N ILE A 9 9.64 24.44 55.96
CA ILE A 9 9.62 25.30 54.77
C ILE A 9 11.04 25.79 54.57
N LYS A 10 11.80 25.10 53.73
CA LYS A 10 13.03 25.62 53.17
C LYS A 10 12.70 26.61 52.06
N ARG A 11 13.04 27.87 52.33
CA ARG A 11 12.97 29.00 51.38
C ARG A 11 13.88 28.64 50.21
N ILE A 12 13.28 28.38 49.05
CA ILE A 12 14.01 28.19 47.77
C ILE A 12 14.29 29.60 47.27
N GLU A 13 15.59 29.98 47.29
CA GLU A 13 16.09 31.16 46.62
C GLU A 13 15.87 31.01 45.09
N LYS A 14 15.32 32.05 44.48
CA LYS A 14 15.12 32.11 43.02
C LYS A 14 16.52 32.08 42.36
N PRO A 15 16.73 31.17 41.38
CA PRO A 15 17.90 31.28 40.50
C PRO A 15 17.77 32.53 39.63
N GLN A 16 18.83 33.26 39.49
CA GLN A 16 18.96 34.40 38.58
C GLN A 16 18.71 33.97 37.14
N ASP A 17 17.89 34.75 36.44
CA ASP A 17 17.60 34.64 35.02
C ASP A 17 18.89 34.77 34.18
N THR A 18 19.37 33.63 33.70
CA THR A 18 20.20 33.61 32.50
C THR A 18 19.38 32.98 31.40
N HIS A 19 18.65 33.80 30.67
CA HIS A 19 17.94 33.39 29.48
C HIS A 19 18.91 32.96 28.38
N PRO A 20 18.89 31.67 27.91
CA PRO A 20 19.34 31.39 26.56
C PRO A 20 18.30 31.99 25.59
N PRO A 21 18.69 32.35 24.37
CA PRO A 21 17.77 32.94 23.42
C PRO A 21 16.60 32.02 23.19
N SER A 22 15.39 32.49 23.52
CA SER A 22 14.15 31.80 23.34
C SER A 22 13.92 31.56 21.84
N VAL A 23 14.17 30.33 21.40
CA VAL A 23 13.43 29.79 20.25
C VAL A 23 12.00 29.59 20.75
N VAL A 24 11.21 30.64 20.73
CA VAL A 24 9.75 30.52 20.82
C VAL A 24 9.35 29.88 19.51
N GLN A 25 9.37 28.55 19.45
CA GLN A 25 8.60 27.84 18.48
C GLN A 25 7.15 28.25 18.72
N ASP A 26 6.55 28.81 17.69
CA ASP A 26 5.19 29.30 17.74
C ASP A 26 4.23 28.12 17.85
N PHE A 27 4.04 27.64 19.08
CA PHE A 27 3.15 26.52 19.40
C PHE A 27 1.72 26.79 18.91
N SER A 28 1.31 28.06 18.81
CA SER A 28 -0.02 28.46 18.32
C SER A 28 -0.22 28.11 16.85
N GLN A 29 0.80 28.18 16.01
CA GLN A 29 0.71 27.77 14.61
C GLN A 29 0.61 26.25 14.46
N CYS A 30 1.39 25.49 15.24
CA CYS A 30 1.34 24.03 15.23
C CYS A 30 -0.01 23.50 15.73
N GLU A 31 -0.60 24.11 16.76
CA GLU A 31 -1.92 23.74 17.26
C GLU A 31 -3.01 24.05 16.22
N ASN A 32 -2.95 25.20 15.57
CA ASN A 32 -3.91 25.57 14.52
C ASN A 32 -3.81 24.63 13.30
N GLU A 33 -2.61 24.25 12.89
CA GLU A 33 -2.42 23.29 11.80
C GLU A 33 -2.97 21.92 12.14
N TYR A 34 -2.76 21.46 13.37
CA TYR A 34 -3.29 20.16 13.82
C TYR A 34 -4.82 20.18 13.88
N VAL A 35 -5.42 21.23 14.41
CA VAL A 35 -6.88 21.39 14.46
C VAL A 35 -7.45 21.42 13.04
N THR A 36 -6.84 22.18 12.14
CA THR A 36 -7.24 22.23 10.73
C THR A 36 -7.18 20.84 10.08
N TYR A 37 -6.08 20.12 10.30
CA TYR A 37 -5.93 18.74 9.83
C TYR A 37 -7.08 17.84 10.34
N CYS A 38 -7.40 17.89 11.63
CA CYS A 38 -8.48 17.09 12.23
C CYS A 38 -9.85 17.42 11.63
N ILE A 39 -10.15 18.71 11.43
CA ILE A 39 -11.42 19.17 10.83
C ILE A 39 -11.52 18.68 9.38
N GLU A 40 -10.44 18.81 8.61
CA GLU A 40 -10.42 18.34 7.21
C GLU A 40 -10.51 16.81 7.12
N GLN A 41 -9.85 16.10 8.04
CA GLN A 41 -9.96 14.65 8.14
C GLN A 41 -11.42 14.24 8.40
N GLU A 42 -12.06 14.82 9.40
CA GLU A 42 -13.47 14.54 9.73
C GLU A 42 -14.38 14.80 8.54
N LYS A 43 -14.25 15.96 7.88
CA LYS A 43 -15.03 16.30 6.69
C LYS A 43 -14.81 15.30 5.55
N THR A 44 -13.57 14.87 5.33
CA THR A 44 -13.23 13.95 4.26
C THR A 44 -13.82 12.56 4.52
N ILE A 45 -13.68 12.06 5.76
CA ILE A 45 -14.22 10.76 6.14
C ILE A 45 -15.75 10.77 6.15
N SER A 46 -16.40 11.80 6.70
CA SER A 46 -17.86 11.91 6.69
C SER A 46 -18.43 12.02 5.27
N LYS A 47 -17.72 12.73 4.37
CA LYS A 47 -18.10 12.80 2.95
C LYS A 47 -17.96 11.43 2.27
N LEU A 48 -16.87 10.71 2.54
CA LEU A 48 -16.67 9.38 2.02
C LEU A 48 -17.76 8.43 2.54
N GLU A 49 -17.99 8.40 3.85
CA GLU A 49 -18.99 7.56 4.50
C GLU A 49 -20.40 7.80 3.94
N SER A 50 -20.82 9.07 3.83
CA SER A 50 -22.12 9.43 3.24
C SER A 50 -22.25 9.06 1.76
N GLY A 51 -21.13 8.95 1.04
CA GLY A 51 -21.06 8.54 -0.36
C GLY A 51 -20.96 7.04 -0.59
N LEU A 52 -20.77 6.23 0.48
CA LEU A 52 -20.70 4.78 0.40
C LEU A 52 -22.08 4.16 0.70
N HIS A 53 -22.51 3.23 -0.15
CA HIS A 53 -23.74 2.49 0.05
C HIS A 53 -23.45 1.00 0.22
N THR A 54 -24.32 0.30 0.95
CA THR A 54 -24.14 -1.12 1.29
C THR A 54 -24.04 -2.03 0.04
N ASN A 55 -24.62 -1.59 -1.07
CA ASN A 55 -24.64 -2.33 -2.33
C ASN A 55 -23.63 -1.80 -3.38
N ASP A 56 -22.74 -0.87 -2.99
CA ASP A 56 -21.73 -0.38 -3.91
C ASP A 56 -20.79 -1.52 -4.35
N ASP A 57 -20.43 -1.51 -5.61
CA ASP A 57 -19.38 -2.38 -6.11
C ASP A 57 -18.04 -2.08 -5.42
N PRO A 58 -17.27 -3.11 -5.01
CA PRO A 58 -15.98 -2.92 -4.36
C PRO A 58 -15.02 -2.00 -5.11
N GLY A 59 -15.04 -2.02 -6.45
CA GLY A 59 -14.24 -1.12 -7.28
C GLY A 59 -14.65 0.34 -7.16
N GLU A 60 -15.96 0.62 -7.06
CA GLU A 60 -16.46 1.98 -6.83
C GLU A 60 -16.13 2.48 -5.43
N ILE A 61 -16.18 1.61 -4.41
CA ILE A 61 -15.72 1.93 -3.05
C ILE A 61 -14.24 2.32 -3.08
N ALA A 62 -13.41 1.49 -3.75
CA ALA A 62 -11.98 1.75 -3.89
C ALA A 62 -11.71 3.08 -4.59
N LYS A 63 -12.38 3.34 -5.70
CA LYS A 63 -12.24 4.59 -6.46
C LYS A 63 -12.60 5.83 -5.63
N LYS A 64 -13.70 5.77 -4.87
CA LYS A 64 -14.10 6.85 -3.96
C LYS A 64 -13.06 7.10 -2.87
N ALA A 65 -12.51 6.03 -2.26
CA ALA A 65 -11.48 6.15 -1.23
C ALA A 65 -10.15 6.71 -1.78
N LEU A 66 -9.73 6.28 -2.96
CA LEU A 66 -8.52 6.79 -3.63
C LEU A 66 -8.68 8.25 -4.04
N ALA A 67 -9.85 8.64 -4.58
CA ALA A 67 -10.15 10.04 -4.89
C ALA A 67 -10.15 10.91 -3.62
N ALA A 68 -10.68 10.40 -2.51
CA ALA A 68 -10.62 11.09 -1.22
C ALA A 68 -9.17 11.28 -0.73
N ALA A 69 -8.30 10.28 -0.92
CA ALA A 69 -6.88 10.39 -0.60
C ALA A 69 -6.20 11.48 -1.43
N CYS A 70 -6.37 11.49 -2.75
CA CYS A 70 -5.83 12.54 -3.63
C CYS A 70 -6.31 13.94 -3.20
N THR A 71 -7.61 14.08 -2.93
CA THR A 71 -8.19 15.37 -2.53
C THR A 71 -7.63 15.84 -1.19
N PHE A 72 -7.55 14.96 -0.20
CA PHE A 72 -7.10 15.31 1.16
C PHE A 72 -5.63 15.71 1.21
N TYR A 73 -4.77 14.97 0.53
CA TYR A 73 -3.33 15.22 0.50
C TYR A 73 -2.90 16.18 -0.61
N GLU A 74 -3.84 16.67 -1.43
CA GLU A 74 -3.55 17.43 -2.66
C GLU A 74 -2.49 16.70 -3.52
N ALA A 75 -2.67 15.37 -3.61
CA ALA A 75 -1.79 14.47 -4.34
C ALA A 75 -2.29 14.29 -5.78
N ASP A 76 -1.38 14.03 -6.72
CA ASP A 76 -1.75 13.81 -8.13
C ASP A 76 -2.27 12.39 -8.38
N TRP A 77 -1.83 11.43 -7.58
CA TRP A 77 -2.15 10.02 -7.73
C TRP A 77 -2.29 9.31 -6.39
N ALA A 78 -3.21 8.36 -6.32
CA ALA A 78 -3.35 7.40 -5.23
C ALA A 78 -3.61 6.01 -5.79
N GLY A 79 -3.04 4.98 -5.16
CA GLY A 79 -3.24 3.61 -5.62
C GLY A 79 -2.94 2.57 -4.56
N VAL A 80 -3.45 1.38 -4.82
CA VAL A 80 -3.17 0.17 -4.06
C VAL A 80 -2.06 -0.58 -4.77
N ILE A 81 -0.95 -0.78 -4.08
CA ILE A 81 0.14 -1.64 -4.53
C ILE A 81 0.02 -2.96 -3.78
N GLU A 82 -0.25 -4.03 -4.50
CA GLU A 82 -0.27 -5.39 -3.99
C GLU A 82 1.12 -6.01 -4.13
N ILE A 83 1.55 -6.78 -3.13
CA ILE A 83 2.91 -7.29 -3.03
C ILE A 83 2.87 -8.77 -2.75
N ASP A 84 3.60 -9.51 -3.55
CA ASP A 84 3.89 -10.92 -3.32
C ASP A 84 5.37 -11.09 -2.98
N LEU A 85 5.65 -11.41 -1.71
CA LEU A 85 7.01 -11.60 -1.20
C LEU A 85 7.65 -12.90 -1.68
N GLU A 86 6.84 -13.92 -2.01
CA GLU A 86 7.37 -15.21 -2.47
C GLU A 86 7.83 -15.12 -3.92
N LEU A 87 7.05 -14.40 -4.73
CA LEU A 87 7.38 -14.16 -6.13
C LEU A 87 8.30 -12.96 -6.35
N ASN A 88 8.59 -12.18 -5.29
CA ASN A 88 9.35 -10.94 -5.38
C ASN A 88 8.79 -9.93 -6.39
N ILE A 89 7.47 -9.86 -6.52
CA ILE A 89 6.78 -8.97 -7.44
C ILE A 89 5.84 -8.02 -6.70
N TRP A 90 5.57 -6.91 -7.33
CA TRP A 90 4.50 -6.01 -6.94
C TRP A 90 3.68 -5.61 -8.18
N ALA A 91 2.41 -5.31 -7.95
CA ALA A 91 1.49 -4.89 -8.98
C ALA A 91 0.59 -3.76 -8.45
N THR A 92 0.18 -2.87 -9.35
CA THR A 92 -0.84 -1.89 -9.00
C THR A 92 -2.21 -2.52 -9.21
N GLY A 93 -2.97 -2.58 -8.12
CA GLY A 93 -4.37 -3.00 -8.14
C GLY A 93 -5.28 -1.86 -8.60
N TRP A 94 -6.05 -1.28 -7.69
CA TRP A 94 -6.86 -0.09 -7.98
C TRP A 94 -6.02 1.18 -7.86
N TRP A 95 -6.30 2.15 -8.74
CA TRP A 95 -5.64 3.45 -8.73
C TRP A 95 -6.58 4.57 -9.17
N TYR A 96 -6.24 5.79 -8.80
CA TYR A 96 -6.93 7.02 -9.17
C TYR A 96 -5.89 8.11 -9.49
N ASN A 97 -6.09 8.81 -10.59
CA ASN A 97 -5.31 9.97 -10.98
C ASN A 97 -6.25 11.18 -11.10
N ILE A 98 -5.83 12.32 -10.61
CA ILE A 98 -6.59 13.58 -10.74
C ILE A 98 -6.73 13.96 -12.22
N ASP A 99 -5.68 13.75 -13.01
CA ASP A 99 -5.73 13.92 -14.46
C ASP A 99 -6.13 12.61 -15.14
N PRO A 100 -7.38 12.48 -15.62
CA PRO A 100 -7.86 11.26 -16.26
C PRO A 100 -7.21 11.00 -17.63
N THR A 101 -6.45 11.96 -18.19
CA THR A 101 -5.78 11.81 -19.49
C THR A 101 -4.47 11.05 -19.36
N VAL A 102 -3.92 10.92 -18.15
CA VAL A 102 -2.68 10.18 -17.89
C VAL A 102 -2.95 8.69 -17.97
N LYS A 103 -2.54 8.08 -19.05
CA LYS A 103 -2.56 6.62 -19.23
C LYS A 103 -1.42 5.99 -18.44
N GLU A 104 -1.65 5.75 -17.16
CA GLU A 104 -0.65 5.17 -16.27
C GLU A 104 -0.35 3.69 -16.52
N LEU A 105 -1.31 2.99 -17.12
CA LEU A 105 -1.22 1.56 -17.44
C LEU A 105 0.04 1.15 -18.25
N GLU A 106 0.56 2.03 -19.09
CA GLU A 106 1.75 1.73 -19.86
C GLU A 106 3.05 1.86 -19.05
N LYS A 107 3.09 2.73 -18.05
CA LYS A 107 4.27 2.94 -17.19
C LYS A 107 4.37 1.92 -16.04
N LEU A 108 3.25 1.35 -15.59
CA LEU A 108 3.17 0.44 -14.43
C LEU A 108 3.05 -1.04 -14.81
N GLN A 109 2.97 -1.39 -16.10
CA GLN A 109 2.85 -2.77 -16.56
C GLN A 109 4.15 -3.57 -16.52
N GLU A 110 5.28 -2.93 -16.27
CA GLU A 110 6.52 -3.65 -16.02
C GLU A 110 6.52 -4.09 -14.56
N PHE A 111 6.35 -5.39 -14.32
CA PHE A 111 6.58 -6.01 -13.02
C PHE A 111 8.03 -5.73 -12.62
N GLU A 112 8.22 -4.79 -11.71
CA GLU A 112 9.54 -4.56 -11.18
C GLU A 112 9.83 -5.55 -10.07
N ASN A 113 11.05 -6.04 -10.08
CA ASN A 113 11.56 -6.87 -9.01
C ASN A 113 11.52 -6.06 -7.72
N LEU A 114 10.82 -6.57 -6.71
CA LEU A 114 10.69 -5.93 -5.38
C LEU A 114 12.07 -5.65 -4.74
N MET A 115 13.10 -6.39 -5.10
CA MET A 115 14.47 -6.17 -4.63
C MET A 115 15.07 -4.83 -5.07
N VAL A 116 14.49 -4.16 -6.06
CA VAL A 116 14.89 -2.81 -6.46
C VAL A 116 14.34 -1.75 -5.51
N MET A 117 13.34 -2.11 -4.68
CA MET A 117 12.62 -1.25 -3.75
C MET A 117 12.85 -1.64 -2.29
N PRO A 118 14.08 -1.51 -1.75
CA PRO A 118 14.41 -1.96 -0.40
C PRO A 118 13.60 -1.26 0.69
N SER A 119 13.14 -0.02 0.49
CA SER A 119 12.29 0.66 1.47
C SER A 119 10.91 0.03 1.58
N ILE A 120 10.35 -0.49 0.49
CA ILE A 120 9.09 -1.24 0.51
C ILE A 120 9.28 -2.54 1.30
N VAL A 121 10.35 -3.29 1.01
CA VAL A 121 10.66 -4.55 1.71
C VAL A 121 10.85 -4.33 3.22
N ASP A 122 11.58 -3.28 3.60
CA ASP A 122 11.79 -2.93 5.01
C ASP A 122 10.48 -2.50 5.69
N ALA A 123 9.68 -1.70 5.02
CA ALA A 123 8.38 -1.24 5.53
C ALA A 123 7.41 -2.41 5.76
N ILE A 124 7.37 -3.39 4.85
CA ILE A 124 6.57 -4.61 5.02
C ILE A 124 7.03 -5.39 6.24
N LYS A 125 8.34 -5.66 6.34
CA LYS A 125 8.91 -6.43 7.46
C LYS A 125 8.65 -5.77 8.81
N LYS A 126 8.68 -4.45 8.85
CA LYS A 126 8.49 -3.64 10.07
C LYS A 126 7.04 -3.20 10.28
N GLN A 127 6.16 -3.43 9.33
CA GLN A 127 4.77 -2.92 9.31
C GLN A 127 4.72 -1.41 9.57
N LYS A 128 5.58 -0.66 8.90
CA LYS A 128 5.72 0.78 9.08
C LYS A 128 5.32 1.53 7.81
N PRO A 129 4.80 2.75 7.93
CA PRO A 129 4.58 3.60 6.77
C PRO A 129 5.91 3.98 6.11
N ILE A 130 5.84 4.25 4.81
CA ILE A 130 6.90 4.90 4.03
C ILE A 130 6.51 6.36 3.92
N ILE A 131 7.44 7.27 4.22
CA ILE A 131 7.25 8.71 4.07
C ILE A 131 8.53 9.29 3.49
N PHE A 132 8.45 9.76 2.25
CA PHE A 132 9.52 10.52 1.60
C PHE A 132 8.93 11.86 1.16
N SER A 133 9.27 12.90 1.90
CA SER A 133 8.88 14.28 1.53
C SER A 133 9.61 14.77 0.30
N ASP A 134 10.81 14.24 0.05
CA ASP A 134 11.60 14.44 -1.15
C ASP A 134 12.32 13.12 -1.49
N VAL A 135 11.99 12.54 -2.65
CA VAL A 135 12.61 11.28 -3.11
C VAL A 135 14.07 11.43 -3.50
N GLU A 136 14.57 12.66 -3.72
CA GLU A 136 15.99 12.91 -3.98
C GLU A 136 16.88 12.41 -2.84
N GLU A 137 16.37 12.39 -1.59
CA GLU A 137 17.12 11.88 -0.44
C GLU A 137 17.47 10.40 -0.57
N ILE A 138 16.62 9.63 -1.29
CA ILE A 138 16.79 8.18 -1.50
C ILE A 138 17.98 7.91 -2.42
N ASN A 139 18.32 8.82 -3.31
CA ASN A 139 19.41 8.64 -4.27
C ASN A 139 20.75 8.32 -3.59
N LYS A 140 20.97 8.81 -2.37
CA LYS A 140 22.19 8.57 -1.61
C LYS A 140 22.26 7.15 -1.02
N THR A 141 21.12 6.57 -0.67
CA THR A 141 21.03 5.29 0.04
C THR A 141 20.62 4.15 -0.88
N SER A 142 19.77 4.41 -1.86
CA SER A 142 19.23 3.43 -2.79
C SER A 142 19.05 4.01 -4.20
N PRO A 143 20.15 4.16 -4.98
CA PRO A 143 20.09 4.78 -6.32
C PRO A 143 19.15 4.06 -7.28
N LYS A 144 19.02 2.72 -7.17
CA LYS A 144 18.13 1.93 -8.03
C LYS A 144 16.66 2.26 -7.74
N GLU A 145 16.29 2.33 -6.48
CA GLU A 145 14.93 2.73 -6.06
C GLU A 145 14.60 4.16 -6.49
N TYR A 146 15.56 5.08 -6.35
CA TYR A 146 15.43 6.44 -6.84
C TYR A 146 15.13 6.50 -8.33
N GLN A 147 15.78 5.67 -9.18
CA GLN A 147 15.50 5.63 -10.61
C GLN A 147 14.06 5.17 -10.92
N VAL A 148 13.48 4.30 -10.10
CA VAL A 148 12.06 3.91 -10.23
C VAL A 148 11.17 5.12 -9.97
N TYR A 149 11.38 5.84 -8.86
CA TYR A 149 10.60 7.05 -8.56
C TYR A 149 10.77 8.12 -9.65
N LYS A 150 11.98 8.33 -10.12
CA LYS A 150 12.26 9.30 -11.20
C LYS A 150 11.53 8.95 -12.50
N ARG A 151 11.54 7.67 -12.90
CA ARG A 151 10.81 7.20 -14.09
C ARG A 151 9.30 7.42 -13.97
N LEU A 152 8.76 7.25 -12.76
CA LEU A 152 7.35 7.46 -12.45
C LEU A 152 7.00 8.93 -12.16
N GLU A 153 7.96 9.86 -12.28
CA GLU A 153 7.80 11.28 -11.99
C GLU A 153 7.32 11.55 -10.55
N VAL A 154 7.78 10.73 -9.61
CA VAL A 154 7.47 10.85 -8.18
C VAL A 154 8.48 11.76 -7.50
N HIS A 155 7.99 12.83 -6.87
CA HIS A 155 8.80 13.78 -6.10
C HIS A 155 8.65 13.56 -4.60
N SER A 156 7.46 13.18 -4.17
CA SER A 156 7.17 12.81 -2.79
C SER A 156 6.24 11.61 -2.76
N VAL A 157 6.34 10.78 -1.72
CA VAL A 157 5.49 9.60 -1.58
C VAL A 157 5.19 9.34 -0.11
N MET A 158 3.96 8.97 0.15
CA MET A 158 3.54 8.41 1.43
C MET A 158 2.76 7.12 1.16
N ALA A 159 3.14 6.06 1.89
CA ALA A 159 2.51 4.76 1.76
C ALA A 159 2.25 4.15 3.14
N VAL A 160 1.09 3.55 3.32
CA VAL A 160 0.75 2.82 4.54
C VAL A 160 0.44 1.36 4.22
N PRO A 161 0.97 0.41 5.00
CA PRO A 161 0.66 -0.99 4.81
C PRO A 161 -0.79 -1.26 5.20
N PHE A 162 -1.44 -2.23 4.56
CA PHE A 162 -2.79 -2.67 4.92
C PHE A 162 -2.91 -4.19 4.96
N GLY A 163 -3.91 -4.66 5.73
CA GLY A 163 -4.17 -6.09 5.92
C GLY A 163 -3.49 -6.70 7.13
N PRO A 164 -3.95 -7.88 7.59
CA PRO A 164 -3.44 -8.57 8.79
C PRO A 164 -2.02 -9.14 8.61
N LYS A 165 -1.68 -9.51 7.39
CA LYS A 165 -0.31 -9.63 6.87
C LYS A 165 -0.24 -8.58 5.79
N PRO A 166 0.80 -7.73 5.73
CA PRO A 166 0.84 -6.70 4.72
C PRO A 166 0.66 -7.34 3.35
N MET A 167 -0.53 -7.16 2.78
CA MET A 167 -0.87 -7.61 1.43
C MET A 167 -0.45 -6.58 0.40
N GLY A 168 -0.10 -5.36 0.88
CA GLY A 168 0.29 -4.26 0.04
C GLY A 168 0.30 -2.93 0.77
N PHE A 169 0.33 -1.87 -0.01
CA PHE A 169 0.32 -0.49 0.46
C PHE A 169 -0.78 0.31 -0.22
N LEU A 170 -1.42 1.19 0.55
CA LEU A 170 -2.07 2.35 0.00
C LEU A 170 -1.02 3.45 -0.15
N VAL A 171 -0.82 3.92 -1.36
CA VAL A 171 0.21 4.88 -1.74
C VAL A 171 -0.44 6.14 -2.26
N VAL A 172 0.11 7.31 -1.89
CA VAL A 172 -0.18 8.61 -2.50
C VAL A 172 1.12 9.24 -2.95
N ARG A 173 1.11 9.93 -4.11
CA ARG A 173 2.29 10.54 -4.73
C ARG A 173 2.12 12.04 -4.89
N ASN A 174 3.27 12.73 -4.89
CA ASN A 174 3.35 14.16 -5.17
C ASN A 174 2.41 14.99 -4.29
N LEU A 175 2.48 14.69 -2.98
CA LEU A 175 1.67 15.34 -1.95
C LEU A 175 2.09 16.80 -1.79
N LYS A 176 1.11 17.71 -1.75
CA LYS A 176 1.32 19.12 -1.45
C LYS A 176 0.93 19.48 -0.02
N LYS A 177 0.16 18.59 0.65
CA LYS A 177 -0.40 18.85 1.97
C LYS A 177 -0.25 17.62 2.87
N TYR A 178 0.02 17.85 4.16
CA TYR A 178 0.08 16.80 5.18
C TYR A 178 1.05 15.65 4.88
N ASN A 179 2.18 15.93 4.24
CA ASN A 179 3.15 14.94 3.74
C ASN A 179 3.86 14.09 4.81
N TYR A 180 3.55 14.31 6.08
CA TYR A 180 4.08 13.56 7.23
C TYR A 180 2.97 12.93 8.12
N ARG A 181 1.69 13.13 7.79
CA ARG A 181 0.55 12.68 8.59
C ARG A 181 -0.17 11.50 7.93
N THR A 182 0.01 10.32 8.48
CA THR A 182 -0.52 9.06 7.90
C THR A 182 -1.90 8.65 8.43
N SER A 183 -2.47 9.31 9.45
CA SER A 183 -3.70 8.82 10.10
C SER A 183 -4.90 8.75 9.15
N THR A 184 -5.10 9.76 8.31
CA THR A 184 -6.17 9.72 7.29
C THR A 184 -5.92 8.59 6.28
N LEU A 185 -4.67 8.43 5.84
CA LEU A 185 -4.31 7.38 4.89
C LEU A 185 -4.56 5.98 5.49
N ASN A 186 -4.30 5.78 6.78
CA ASN A 186 -4.61 4.52 7.47
C ASN A 186 -6.12 4.22 7.51
N ILE A 187 -6.96 5.24 7.72
CA ILE A 187 -8.42 5.07 7.67
C ILE A 187 -8.87 4.67 6.28
N LEU A 188 -8.37 5.34 5.25
CA LEU A 188 -8.66 5.02 3.85
C LEU A 188 -8.14 3.63 3.46
N ALA A 189 -6.97 3.23 3.95
CA ALA A 189 -6.42 1.88 3.77
C ALA A 189 -7.33 0.80 4.38
N TYR A 190 -7.95 1.07 5.52
CA TYR A 190 -8.94 0.17 6.11
C TYR A 190 -10.19 0.03 5.23
N VAL A 191 -10.70 1.13 4.67
CA VAL A 191 -11.84 1.10 3.73
C VAL A 191 -11.50 0.25 2.50
N LEU A 192 -10.31 0.45 1.93
CA LEU A 192 -9.82 -0.32 0.78
C LEU A 192 -9.65 -1.81 1.12
N HIS A 193 -9.09 -2.11 2.29
CA HIS A 193 -8.98 -3.50 2.75
C HIS A 193 -10.35 -4.20 2.82
N ARG A 194 -11.37 -3.49 3.32
CA ARG A 194 -12.73 -4.00 3.37
C ARG A 194 -13.31 -4.23 1.96
N ALA A 195 -13.08 -3.31 1.03
CA ALA A 195 -13.51 -3.45 -0.36
C ALA A 195 -12.85 -4.65 -1.04
N ILE A 196 -11.54 -4.86 -0.85
CA ILE A 196 -10.81 -6.03 -1.38
C ILE A 196 -11.37 -7.32 -0.78
N ALA A 197 -11.57 -7.37 0.54
CA ALA A 197 -12.13 -8.54 1.21
C ALA A 197 -13.54 -8.87 0.69
N GLN A 198 -14.38 -7.87 0.45
CA GLN A 198 -15.70 -8.02 -0.12
C GLN A 198 -15.64 -8.56 -1.55
N LYS A 199 -14.77 -7.98 -2.41
CA LYS A 199 -14.53 -8.47 -3.76
C LYS A 199 -14.15 -9.94 -3.77
N ASN A 200 -13.15 -10.32 -2.98
CA ASN A 200 -12.68 -11.70 -2.89
C ASN A 200 -13.78 -12.65 -2.40
N THR A 201 -14.63 -12.19 -1.48
CA THR A 201 -15.78 -12.99 -1.00
C THR A 201 -16.83 -13.16 -2.10
N MET A 202 -17.16 -12.08 -2.82
CA MET A 202 -18.11 -12.15 -3.95
C MET A 202 -17.61 -13.07 -5.05
N GLU A 203 -16.33 -13.01 -5.40
CA GLU A 203 -15.72 -13.89 -6.39
C GLU A 203 -15.78 -15.36 -5.96
N ARG A 204 -15.47 -15.66 -4.68
CA ARG A 204 -15.61 -17.02 -4.13
C ARG A 204 -17.05 -17.52 -4.16
N VAL A 205 -18.02 -16.69 -3.78
CA VAL A 205 -19.43 -17.05 -3.82
C VAL A 205 -19.89 -17.26 -5.26
N ARG A 206 -19.48 -16.40 -6.19
CA ARG A 206 -19.77 -16.58 -7.61
C ARG A 206 -19.20 -17.90 -8.14
N MET A 207 -17.93 -18.21 -7.83
CA MET A 207 -17.32 -19.48 -8.22
C MET A 207 -18.03 -20.67 -7.60
N ALA A 208 -18.54 -20.56 -6.37
CA ALA A 208 -19.28 -21.64 -5.71
C ALA A 208 -20.70 -21.83 -6.26
N LEU A 209 -21.35 -20.73 -6.71
CA LEU A 209 -22.75 -20.75 -7.19
C LEU A 209 -22.89 -21.00 -8.69
N THR A 210 -21.80 -20.84 -9.47
CA THR A 210 -21.83 -21.01 -10.94
C THR A 210 -20.89 -22.12 -11.44
N PRO A 211 -20.89 -23.34 -10.81
CA PRO A 211 -20.07 -24.44 -11.30
C PRO A 211 -20.48 -24.88 -12.72
N ASP A 212 -21.70 -24.59 -13.16
CA ASP A 212 -22.22 -25.00 -14.45
C ASP A 212 -21.97 -23.97 -15.59
N GLU A 213 -21.74 -22.70 -15.28
CA GLU A 213 -21.42 -21.67 -16.30
C GLU A 213 -19.94 -21.67 -16.72
N ILE A 214 -19.04 -22.26 -15.92
CA ILE A 214 -17.62 -22.44 -16.28
C ILE A 214 -17.42 -23.64 -17.21
N LYS A 215 -18.50 -24.26 -17.65
CA LYS A 215 -18.49 -25.47 -18.53
C LYS A 215 -18.32 -25.17 -20.02
N THR A 216 -17.98 -23.97 -20.42
CA THR A 216 -17.40 -23.82 -21.73
C THR A 216 -15.96 -24.34 -21.66
N ASP A 217 -15.63 -25.32 -22.50
CA ASP A 217 -14.33 -26.07 -22.54
C ASP A 217 -13.07 -25.17 -22.63
N ASN A 218 -13.23 -23.86 -22.66
CA ASN A 218 -12.17 -22.90 -22.90
C ASN A 218 -11.89 -21.91 -21.74
N ASP A 219 -12.70 -21.90 -20.68
CA ASP A 219 -12.50 -20.93 -19.60
C ASP A 219 -11.64 -21.49 -18.50
N VAL A 220 -10.47 -20.89 -18.30
CA VAL A 220 -9.53 -21.18 -17.21
C VAL A 220 -9.43 -19.93 -16.33
N ILE A 221 -9.75 -20.06 -15.06
CA ILE A 221 -9.59 -19.00 -14.08
C ILE A 221 -8.37 -19.33 -13.24
N ILE A 222 -7.40 -18.41 -13.19
CA ILE A 222 -6.18 -18.59 -12.40
C ILE A 222 -6.13 -17.49 -11.35
N ASN A 223 -6.12 -17.91 -10.09
CA ASN A 223 -5.97 -17.03 -8.94
C ASN A 223 -4.56 -17.22 -8.37
N PHE A 224 -3.80 -16.11 -8.25
CA PHE A 224 -2.44 -16.13 -7.71
C PHE A 224 -2.37 -15.59 -6.27
N PHE A 225 -3.46 -15.04 -5.73
CA PHE A 225 -3.47 -14.40 -4.43
C PHE A 225 -3.97 -15.35 -3.34
N GLY A 226 -3.13 -15.55 -2.31
CA GLY A 226 -3.44 -16.46 -1.21
C GLY A 226 -3.12 -17.95 -1.50
N GLY A 227 -2.26 -18.18 -2.49
CA GLY A 227 -1.93 -19.49 -3.07
C GLY A 227 -2.45 -19.61 -4.50
N MET A 228 -1.70 -20.30 -5.37
CA MET A 228 -2.15 -20.50 -6.75
C MET A 228 -3.33 -21.47 -6.80
N GLU A 229 -4.42 -21.04 -7.42
CA GLU A 229 -5.60 -21.86 -7.68
C GLU A 229 -5.98 -21.73 -9.17
N ILE A 230 -6.04 -22.86 -9.88
CA ILE A 230 -6.45 -22.94 -11.28
C ILE A 230 -7.78 -23.66 -11.34
N THR A 231 -8.82 -22.97 -11.76
CA THR A 231 -10.16 -23.54 -11.98
C THR A 231 -10.36 -23.76 -13.47
N THR A 232 -10.70 -24.98 -13.83
CA THR A 232 -10.99 -25.42 -15.20
C THR A 232 -12.34 -26.15 -15.23
N SER A 233 -12.83 -26.47 -16.40
CA SER A 233 -14.00 -27.36 -16.59
C SER A 233 -13.78 -28.78 -15.99
N ALA A 234 -12.51 -29.22 -15.84
CA ALA A 234 -12.14 -30.50 -15.27
C ALA A 234 -12.00 -30.51 -13.75
N GLY A 235 -12.00 -29.33 -13.10
CA GLY A 235 -11.87 -29.17 -11.65
C GLY A 235 -10.95 -28.03 -11.21
N VAL A 236 -10.67 -27.98 -9.92
CA VAL A 236 -9.86 -26.96 -9.27
C VAL A 236 -8.52 -27.58 -8.85
N TRP A 237 -7.43 -26.94 -9.24
CA TRP A 237 -6.06 -27.30 -8.92
C TRP A 237 -5.45 -26.24 -7.99
N LYS A 238 -4.86 -26.68 -6.89
CA LYS A 238 -4.21 -25.81 -5.88
C LYS A 238 -2.72 -26.07 -5.84
N ASP A 239 -1.96 -25.23 -5.15
CA ASP A 239 -0.50 -25.39 -4.99
C ASP A 239 -0.10 -26.80 -4.55
N GLN A 240 -0.87 -27.40 -3.65
CA GLN A 240 -0.63 -28.76 -3.14
C GLN A 240 -0.87 -29.88 -4.16
N ASP A 241 -1.60 -29.60 -5.25
CA ASP A 241 -1.90 -30.56 -6.31
C ASP A 241 -0.79 -30.63 -7.35
N PHE A 242 0.14 -29.68 -7.30
CA PHE A 242 1.33 -29.71 -8.13
C PHE A 242 2.39 -30.65 -7.53
N ASN A 243 3.04 -31.42 -8.39
CA ASN A 243 4.08 -32.39 -7.97
C ASN A 243 5.27 -31.72 -7.26
N SER A 244 5.45 -30.41 -7.41
CA SER A 244 6.45 -29.65 -6.68
C SER A 244 6.07 -28.15 -6.61
N PRO A 245 6.52 -27.43 -5.57
CA PRO A 245 6.37 -25.97 -5.50
C PRO A 245 7.01 -25.22 -6.67
N LYS A 246 7.99 -25.85 -7.32
CA LYS A 246 8.67 -25.30 -8.50
C LYS A 246 7.76 -25.33 -9.74
N SER A 247 6.89 -26.33 -9.84
CA SER A 247 5.93 -26.43 -10.96
C SER A 247 4.86 -25.35 -10.86
N SER A 248 4.35 -25.03 -9.69
CA SER A 248 3.38 -23.97 -9.51
C SER A 248 3.99 -22.59 -9.83
N ARG A 249 5.24 -22.35 -9.41
CA ARG A 249 5.99 -21.14 -9.75
C ARG A 249 6.23 -21.00 -11.27
N ALA A 250 6.55 -22.09 -11.94
CA ALA A 250 6.74 -22.08 -13.40
C ALA A 250 5.45 -21.70 -14.13
N VAL A 251 4.33 -22.25 -13.71
CA VAL A 251 3.02 -21.90 -14.28
C VAL A 251 2.70 -20.44 -14.01
N ALA A 252 2.90 -19.96 -12.76
CA ALA A 252 2.71 -18.56 -12.42
C ALA A 252 3.56 -17.62 -13.29
N TYR A 253 4.86 -17.92 -13.43
CA TYR A 253 5.77 -17.14 -14.25
C TYR A 253 5.32 -17.06 -15.72
N ILE A 254 4.96 -18.20 -16.33
CA ILE A 254 4.49 -18.27 -17.71
C ILE A 254 3.21 -17.44 -17.90
N MET A 255 2.28 -17.55 -16.97
CA MET A 255 1.01 -16.85 -17.06
C MET A 255 1.15 -15.33 -16.88
N LEU A 256 1.98 -14.90 -15.95
CA LEU A 256 2.28 -13.48 -15.74
C LEU A 256 3.00 -12.87 -16.94
N ASN A 257 3.85 -13.64 -17.61
CA ASN A 257 4.62 -13.21 -18.77
C ASN A 257 4.01 -13.65 -20.12
N ARG A 258 2.74 -14.03 -20.16
CA ARG A 258 2.06 -14.60 -21.33
C ARG A 258 2.08 -13.74 -22.60
N LYS A 259 2.36 -12.45 -22.47
CA LYS A 259 2.44 -11.51 -23.60
C LYS A 259 3.82 -11.52 -24.29
N THR A 260 4.81 -12.16 -23.67
CA THR A 260 6.20 -12.19 -24.14
C THR A 260 6.62 -13.64 -24.34
N ALA A 261 7.26 -13.96 -25.46
CA ALA A 261 7.82 -15.29 -25.68
C ALA A 261 9.11 -15.44 -24.86
N HIS A 262 9.13 -16.42 -23.96
CA HIS A 262 10.31 -16.75 -23.15
C HIS A 262 10.87 -18.09 -23.59
N SER A 263 12.21 -18.19 -23.68
CA SER A 263 12.86 -19.47 -23.86
C SER A 263 12.80 -20.31 -22.59
N ALA A 264 12.87 -21.64 -22.73
CA ALA A 264 12.93 -22.52 -21.55
C ALA A 264 14.10 -22.16 -20.62
N LEU A 265 15.21 -21.70 -21.18
CA LEU A 265 16.38 -21.25 -20.41
C LEU A 265 16.06 -19.99 -19.61
N ALA A 266 15.41 -18.99 -20.22
CA ALA A 266 15.02 -17.77 -19.52
C ALA A 266 14.03 -18.04 -18.38
N ILE A 267 13.13 -19.00 -18.56
CA ILE A 267 12.22 -19.45 -17.50
C ILE A 267 13.01 -20.16 -16.39
N ALA A 268 13.95 -21.02 -16.74
CA ALA A 268 14.81 -21.71 -15.78
C ALA A 268 15.64 -20.72 -14.97
N ASP A 269 16.29 -19.75 -15.60
CA ASP A 269 17.10 -18.73 -14.94
C ASP A 269 16.26 -17.86 -13.98
N ALA A 270 15.04 -17.52 -14.37
CA ALA A 270 14.13 -16.76 -13.50
C ALA A 270 13.66 -17.53 -12.29
N LEU A 271 13.48 -18.85 -12.41
CA LEU A 271 13.00 -19.73 -11.33
C LEU A 271 14.14 -20.27 -10.44
N TYR A 272 15.37 -20.32 -10.95
CA TYR A 272 16.55 -20.90 -10.32
C TYR A 272 17.79 -19.98 -10.46
N PRO A 273 17.76 -18.78 -9.88
CA PRO A 273 18.84 -17.81 -10.05
C PRO A 273 20.18 -18.26 -9.44
N GLU A 274 20.18 -19.30 -8.60
CA GLU A 274 21.36 -19.81 -7.90
C GLU A 274 21.97 -21.08 -8.57
N ASP A 275 21.26 -21.72 -9.49
CA ASP A 275 21.71 -22.94 -10.17
C ASP A 275 22.45 -22.65 -11.50
N GLY A 276 22.68 -21.36 -11.81
CA GLY A 276 23.42 -20.91 -13.00
C GLY A 276 24.92 -20.96 -12.80
N SER A 277 25.53 -22.11 -13.08
CA SER A 277 26.99 -22.26 -13.35
C SER A 277 27.20 -22.94 -14.66
#